data_bd30103d3082f97cbe1a279b8d020953
#
_entry.id   bd30103d3082f97cbe1a279b8d020953
#
_cell.length_a   1.000
_cell.length_b   1.000
_cell.length_c   1.000
_cell.angle_alpha   90.00
_cell.angle_beta   90.00
_cell.angle_gamma   90.00
#
_symmetry.space_group_name_H-M   'P 1'
#
loop_
_entity.id
_entity.type
_entity.pdbx_description
1 polymer ?
#
loop_
_entity_poly.entity_id
_entity_poly.type
_entity_poly.pdbx_seq_one_letter_code
_entity_poly.pdbx_strand_id
1 'polypeptide(L)'
;QKGVEKIERNEGKKNKVDLFMDSYIMKRELFIQLCKQAAMTSSVYHLSQAVSDACGDLDVRAYQHKGYLAVITDLKSYFESNLALTNITEAKSLLAPSWPVYTKTNDSCPTRYYDGAKVSTSLISNGCKIEGTIEGSVIGRACRIGKGAVVKNCVVLSNVQIAPGVHIENQVVDKWVQIKNVKEVISDPAQPGYIRRDDII
;
A
#
# COMPACT_ATOMS: atom_id res chain seq x y z
N GLN A 1 -2.22 29.68 -6.07
CA GLN A 1 -1.23 28.60 -6.17
C GLN A 1 0.15 29.22 -6.11
N LYS A 2 1.06 28.60 -5.33
CA LYS A 2 2.42 29.10 -5.15
C LYS A 2 3.30 28.53 -6.27
N GLY A 3 4.12 29.37 -6.91
CA GLY A 3 5.10 28.93 -7.91
C GLY A 3 6.15 28.02 -7.24
N VAL A 4 6.63 27.04 -8.01
CA VAL A 4 7.72 26.15 -7.60
C VAL A 4 9.02 26.69 -8.19
N GLU A 5 9.97 26.99 -7.34
CA GLU A 5 11.27 27.51 -7.75
C GLU A 5 12.28 26.38 -8.04
N LYS A 6 12.20 25.29 -7.30
CA LYS A 6 13.09 24.14 -7.42
C LYS A 6 12.53 22.88 -6.79
N ILE A 7 12.87 21.73 -7.35
CA ILE A 7 12.65 20.41 -6.76
C ILE A 7 14.01 19.82 -6.41
N GLU A 8 14.29 19.58 -5.14
CA GLU A 8 15.58 19.10 -4.70
C GLU A 8 15.44 17.95 -3.67
N ARG A 9 16.47 17.15 -3.57
CA ARG A 9 16.52 16.10 -2.54
C ARG A 9 16.68 16.73 -1.17
N ASN A 10 15.81 16.36 -0.21
CA ASN A 10 15.96 16.78 1.17
C ASN A 10 17.04 15.93 1.85
N GLU A 11 18.14 16.56 2.24
CA GLU A 11 19.24 15.94 2.97
C GLU A 11 19.04 15.96 4.51
N GLY A 12 17.81 16.15 4.98
CA GLY A 12 17.52 16.23 6.41
C GLY A 12 17.87 17.58 7.07
N LYS A 13 18.27 18.57 6.29
CA LYS A 13 18.67 19.91 6.80
C LYS A 13 17.48 20.82 7.14
N LYS A 14 16.29 20.52 6.64
CA LYS A 14 15.08 21.31 6.84
C LYS A 14 14.03 20.52 7.61
N ASN A 15 13.55 21.05 8.71
CA ASN A 15 12.55 20.42 9.58
C ASN A 15 11.13 20.47 8.99
N LYS A 16 10.85 21.37 8.05
CA LYS A 16 9.55 21.51 7.39
C LYS A 16 9.76 21.77 5.90
N VAL A 17 9.26 20.86 5.10
CA VAL A 17 9.36 20.89 3.63
C VAL A 17 8.03 20.49 3.01
N ASP A 18 7.76 20.98 1.82
CA ASP A 18 6.68 20.47 0.97
C ASP A 18 7.22 19.22 0.24
N LEU A 19 6.60 18.05 0.47
CA LEU A 19 7.01 16.80 -0.15
C LEU A 19 6.44 16.72 -1.57
N PHE A 20 7.31 16.50 -2.53
CA PHE A 20 6.92 16.23 -3.91
C PHE A 20 6.53 14.75 -4.08
N MET A 21 5.34 14.51 -4.63
CA MET A 21 4.74 13.17 -4.76
C MET A 21 5.08 12.48 -6.10
N ASP A 22 6.06 13.00 -6.83
CA ASP A 22 6.47 12.52 -8.18
C ASP A 22 5.30 12.38 -9.18
N SER A 23 4.36 13.30 -9.08
CA SER A 23 3.16 13.34 -9.93
C SER A 23 3.07 14.67 -10.65
N TYR A 24 2.84 14.61 -11.97
CA TYR A 24 2.84 15.77 -12.85
C TYR A 24 1.55 15.86 -13.66
N ILE A 25 1.09 17.09 -13.87
CA ILE A 25 0.07 17.40 -14.86
C ILE A 25 0.66 18.44 -15.80
N MET A 26 0.85 18.08 -17.05
CA MET A 26 1.42 18.98 -18.06
C MET A 26 0.89 18.68 -19.46
N LYS A 27 1.10 19.61 -20.40
CA LYS A 27 0.77 19.38 -21.81
C LYS A 27 1.68 18.30 -22.41
N ARG A 28 1.13 17.48 -23.31
CA ARG A 28 1.87 16.39 -23.97
C ARG A 28 3.13 16.89 -24.69
N GLU A 29 3.03 18.01 -25.38
CA GLU A 29 4.15 18.59 -26.14
C GLU A 29 5.30 18.98 -25.21
N LEU A 30 5.00 19.59 -24.08
CA LEU A 30 5.97 19.92 -23.04
C LEU A 30 6.63 18.67 -22.46
N PHE A 31 5.84 17.62 -22.14
CA PHE A 31 6.37 16.35 -21.66
C PHE A 31 7.39 15.75 -22.64
N ILE A 32 7.02 15.70 -23.93
CA ILE A 32 7.91 15.17 -24.99
C ILE A 32 9.19 16.01 -25.08
N GLN A 33 9.09 17.33 -24.99
CA GLN A 33 10.25 18.22 -25.02
C GLN A 33 11.19 17.96 -23.85
N LEU A 34 10.67 17.89 -22.62
CA LEU A 34 11.45 17.60 -21.43
C LEU A 34 12.11 16.22 -21.47
N CYS A 35 11.40 15.20 -21.96
CA CYS A 35 11.99 13.86 -22.14
C CYS A 35 13.14 13.85 -23.17
N LYS A 36 13.00 14.59 -24.29
CA LYS A 36 14.07 14.70 -25.26
C LYS A 36 15.29 15.43 -24.69
N GLN A 37 15.08 16.53 -23.96
CA GLN A 37 16.15 17.26 -23.28
C GLN A 37 16.86 16.38 -22.24
N ALA A 38 16.09 15.66 -21.42
CA ALA A 38 16.64 14.74 -20.44
C ALA A 38 17.52 13.65 -21.10
N ALA A 39 17.04 13.03 -22.18
CA ALA A 39 17.77 12.00 -22.92
C ALA A 39 19.08 12.53 -23.57
N MET A 40 19.10 13.80 -23.96
CA MET A 40 20.32 14.45 -24.49
C MET A 40 21.32 14.79 -23.40
N THR A 41 20.88 14.95 -22.15
CA THR A 41 21.75 15.31 -21.01
C THR A 41 22.42 14.06 -20.42
N SER A 42 21.67 13.02 -20.09
CA SER A 42 22.20 11.77 -19.55
C SER A 42 21.14 10.67 -19.53
N SER A 43 21.57 9.41 -19.68
CA SER A 43 20.68 8.22 -19.54
C SER A 43 20.11 8.03 -18.13
N VAL A 44 20.70 8.65 -17.11
CA VAL A 44 20.26 8.60 -15.71
C VAL A 44 19.56 9.87 -15.24
N TYR A 45 19.22 10.75 -16.16
CA TYR A 45 18.56 12.02 -15.85
C TYR A 45 17.04 11.82 -15.75
N HIS A 46 16.52 11.97 -14.53
CA HIS A 46 15.11 11.76 -14.24
C HIS A 46 14.23 12.95 -14.63
N LEU A 47 12.96 12.68 -14.92
CA LEU A 47 11.98 13.73 -15.26
C LEU A 47 11.87 14.81 -14.17
N SER A 48 11.97 14.42 -12.89
CA SER A 48 11.97 15.36 -11.75
C SER A 48 13.12 16.37 -11.81
N GLN A 49 14.28 15.94 -12.27
CA GLN A 49 15.44 16.83 -12.49
C GLN A 49 15.19 17.76 -13.65
N ALA A 50 14.71 17.24 -14.78
CA ALA A 50 14.37 18.05 -15.95
C ALA A 50 13.31 19.11 -15.62
N VAL A 51 12.30 18.77 -14.87
CA VAL A 51 11.28 19.73 -14.39
C VAL A 51 11.88 20.73 -13.42
N SER A 52 12.73 20.30 -12.50
CA SER A 52 13.39 21.19 -11.54
C SER A 52 14.25 22.23 -12.22
N ASP A 53 15.05 21.82 -13.22
CA ASP A 53 15.91 22.72 -13.97
C ASP A 53 15.12 23.71 -14.83
N ALA A 54 13.94 23.29 -15.30
CA ALA A 54 13.05 24.14 -16.08
C ALA A 54 12.14 25.06 -15.24
N CYS A 55 12.16 24.96 -13.90
CA CYS A 55 11.28 25.77 -13.03
C CYS A 55 11.49 27.28 -13.19
N GLY A 56 12.67 27.72 -13.60
CA GLY A 56 12.95 29.14 -13.87
C GLY A 56 12.30 29.67 -15.14
N ASP A 57 12.09 28.81 -16.13
CA ASP A 57 11.58 29.17 -17.47
C ASP A 57 10.10 28.78 -17.63
N LEU A 58 9.59 27.89 -16.80
CA LEU A 58 8.23 27.38 -16.86
C LEU A 58 7.38 27.86 -15.68
N ASP A 59 6.09 28.10 -15.93
CA ASP A 59 5.10 28.33 -14.86
C ASP A 59 4.75 27.00 -14.18
N VAL A 60 5.60 26.56 -13.26
CA VAL A 60 5.40 25.35 -12.47
C VAL A 60 4.67 25.71 -11.19
N ARG A 61 3.51 25.11 -10.97
CA ARG A 61 2.65 25.38 -9.81
C ARG A 61 2.46 24.14 -8.95
N ALA A 62 2.63 24.28 -7.64
CA ALA A 62 2.33 23.22 -6.69
C ALA A 62 0.82 23.08 -6.45
N TYR A 63 0.32 21.85 -6.55
CA TYR A 63 -1.01 21.47 -6.09
C TYR A 63 -0.87 20.73 -4.76
N GLN A 64 -1.44 21.28 -3.69
CA GLN A 64 -1.38 20.65 -2.38
C GLN A 64 -2.38 19.51 -2.29
N HIS A 65 -1.88 18.29 -2.17
CA HIS A 65 -2.70 17.11 -1.88
C HIS A 65 -3.28 17.20 -0.45
N LYS A 66 -4.52 16.79 -0.29
CA LYS A 66 -5.20 16.66 1.01
C LYS A 66 -5.76 15.25 1.10
N GLY A 67 -5.35 14.51 2.12
CA GLY A 67 -5.82 13.14 2.35
C GLY A 67 -4.66 12.18 2.62
N TYR A 68 -4.97 10.89 2.54
CA TYR A 68 -4.00 9.84 2.80
C TYR A 68 -2.89 9.81 1.75
N LEU A 69 -1.65 9.74 2.21
CA LEU A 69 -0.47 9.56 1.39
C LEU A 69 0.38 8.44 1.98
N ALA A 70 0.67 7.41 1.20
CA ALA A 70 1.61 6.36 1.54
C ALA A 70 2.85 6.44 0.65
N VAL A 71 4.03 6.50 1.25
CA VAL A 71 5.31 6.40 0.55
C VAL A 71 5.88 5.02 0.83
N ILE A 72 5.86 4.15 -0.19
CA ILE A 72 6.26 2.75 -0.06
C ILE A 72 7.66 2.59 -0.65
N THR A 73 8.64 2.40 0.21
CA THR A 73 10.06 2.24 -0.15
C THR A 73 10.61 0.85 0.18
N ASP A 74 9.99 0.17 1.12
CA ASP A 74 10.42 -1.13 1.64
C ASP A 74 9.22 -1.95 2.16
N LEU A 75 9.49 -3.16 2.65
CA LEU A 75 8.47 -4.05 3.20
C LEU A 75 7.76 -3.45 4.42
N LYS A 76 8.51 -2.74 5.27
CA LYS A 76 7.97 -2.11 6.47
C LYS A 76 6.98 -1.01 6.12
N SER A 77 7.35 -0.08 5.26
CA SER A 77 6.47 1.01 4.81
C SER A 77 5.24 0.48 4.05
N TYR A 78 5.37 -0.62 3.28
CA TYR A 78 4.24 -1.32 2.68
C TYR A 78 3.29 -1.89 3.74
N PHE A 79 3.84 -2.57 4.74
CA PHE A 79 3.10 -3.17 5.85
C PHE A 79 2.34 -2.11 6.65
N GLU A 80 3.04 -1.09 7.14
CA GLU A 80 2.46 0.01 7.93
C GLU A 80 1.39 0.77 7.15
N SER A 81 1.63 1.06 5.87
CA SER A 81 0.67 1.76 5.00
C SER A 81 -0.62 0.97 4.77
N ASN A 82 -0.53 -0.36 4.67
CA ASN A 82 -1.72 -1.20 4.58
C ASN A 82 -2.47 -1.25 5.91
N LEU A 83 -1.79 -1.44 7.03
CA LEU A 83 -2.44 -1.49 8.34
C LEU A 83 -3.06 -0.16 8.75
N ALA A 84 -2.50 0.98 8.32
CA ALA A 84 -3.12 2.29 8.55
C ALA A 84 -4.56 2.37 8.01
N LEU A 85 -4.88 1.66 6.92
CA LEU A 85 -6.22 1.62 6.34
C LEU A 85 -7.24 0.84 7.19
N THR A 86 -6.82 0.13 8.23
CA THR A 86 -7.76 -0.45 9.22
C THR A 86 -8.42 0.65 10.06
N ASN A 87 -7.81 1.83 10.13
CA ASN A 87 -8.43 3.03 10.68
C ASN A 87 -9.46 3.58 9.68
N ILE A 88 -10.72 3.68 10.11
CA ILE A 88 -11.83 4.13 9.26
C ILE A 88 -11.65 5.57 8.72
N THR A 89 -10.95 6.43 9.45
CA THR A 89 -10.68 7.81 9.04
C THR A 89 -9.71 7.84 7.87
N GLU A 90 -8.62 7.08 7.95
CA GLU A 90 -7.63 6.94 6.88
C GLU A 90 -8.27 6.29 5.63
N ALA A 91 -8.99 5.20 5.82
CA ALA A 91 -9.70 4.53 4.73
C ALA A 91 -10.70 5.45 4.02
N LYS A 92 -11.46 6.26 4.76
CA LYS A 92 -12.39 7.24 4.17
C LYS A 92 -11.67 8.36 3.42
N SER A 93 -10.49 8.78 3.85
CA SER A 93 -9.72 9.80 3.16
C SER A 93 -9.18 9.31 1.83
N LEU A 94 -8.81 8.02 1.73
CA LEU A 94 -8.38 7.38 0.48
C LEU A 94 -9.56 7.14 -0.46
N LEU A 95 -10.71 6.72 0.07
CA LEU A 95 -11.90 6.32 -0.71
C LEU A 95 -12.94 7.45 -0.78
N ALA A 96 -12.49 8.70 -0.89
CA ALA A 96 -13.38 9.85 -0.96
C ALA A 96 -14.30 9.77 -2.19
N PRO A 97 -15.64 9.92 -2.04
CA PRO A 97 -16.58 9.85 -3.16
C PRO A 97 -16.32 10.89 -4.26
N SER A 98 -15.77 12.04 -3.91
CA SER A 98 -15.41 13.11 -4.84
C SER A 98 -14.14 12.81 -5.67
N TRP A 99 -13.38 11.79 -5.27
CA TRP A 99 -12.16 11.35 -5.97
C TRP A 99 -12.06 9.82 -5.92
N PRO A 100 -12.88 9.12 -6.71
CA PRO A 100 -12.96 7.67 -6.66
C PRO A 100 -11.68 7.01 -7.18
N VAL A 101 -11.23 5.97 -6.48
CA VAL A 101 -10.14 5.11 -6.94
C VAL A 101 -10.74 3.99 -7.78
N TYR A 102 -10.45 4.00 -9.09
CA TYR A 102 -10.91 2.97 -10.01
C TYR A 102 -10.00 1.75 -9.94
N THR A 103 -10.55 0.63 -9.55
CA THR A 103 -9.84 -0.65 -9.48
C THR A 103 -10.52 -1.69 -10.36
N LYS A 104 -9.82 -2.77 -10.68
CA LYS A 104 -10.42 -3.91 -11.39
C LYS A 104 -11.56 -4.50 -10.55
N THR A 105 -12.76 -4.52 -11.12
CA THR A 105 -13.92 -5.17 -10.50
C THR A 105 -13.72 -6.68 -10.45
N ASN A 106 -14.29 -7.33 -9.45
CA ASN A 106 -14.29 -8.77 -9.30
C ASN A 106 -15.61 -9.19 -8.64
N ASP A 107 -16.37 -10.04 -9.35
CA ASP A 107 -17.63 -10.59 -8.87
C ASP A 107 -17.36 -11.73 -7.90
N SER A 108 -17.03 -11.39 -6.66
CA SER A 108 -16.86 -12.36 -5.58
C SER A 108 -18.05 -12.35 -4.65
N CYS A 109 -18.40 -13.53 -4.13
CA CYS A 109 -19.43 -13.66 -3.10
C CYS A 109 -19.03 -12.82 -1.85
N PRO A 110 -20.00 -12.36 -1.05
CA PRO A 110 -19.73 -11.78 0.25
C PRO A 110 -18.90 -12.72 1.11
N THR A 111 -18.10 -12.14 2.02
CA THR A 111 -17.35 -12.91 3.02
C THR A 111 -18.32 -13.60 3.98
N ARG A 112 -18.03 -14.86 4.31
CA ARG A 112 -18.78 -15.65 5.28
C ARG A 112 -18.03 -15.76 6.59
N TYR A 113 -18.71 -15.44 7.67
CA TYR A 113 -18.23 -15.61 9.04
C TYR A 113 -18.96 -16.81 9.66
N TYR A 114 -18.21 -17.78 10.12
CA TYR A 114 -18.73 -18.99 10.74
C TYR A 114 -18.71 -18.92 12.26
N ASP A 115 -19.29 -19.90 12.92
CA ASP A 115 -19.30 -19.96 14.38
C ASP A 115 -17.89 -19.96 14.95
N GLY A 116 -17.64 -19.06 15.91
CA GLY A 116 -16.33 -18.85 16.50
C GLY A 116 -15.46 -17.79 15.81
N ALA A 117 -15.88 -17.25 14.68
CA ALA A 117 -15.17 -16.14 14.04
C ALA A 117 -15.20 -14.88 14.93
N LYS A 118 -14.03 -14.29 15.15
CA LYS A 118 -13.86 -13.02 15.88
C LYS A 118 -13.05 -12.06 15.02
N VAL A 119 -13.63 -10.91 14.70
CA VAL A 119 -12.98 -9.91 13.86
C VAL A 119 -13.05 -8.55 14.51
N SER A 120 -11.90 -7.90 14.66
CA SER A 120 -11.79 -6.55 15.21
C SER A 120 -10.77 -5.72 14.43
N THR A 121 -11.06 -4.41 14.27
CA THR A 121 -10.15 -3.41 13.69
C THR A 121 -9.47 -3.89 12.39
N SER A 122 -10.22 -4.50 11.48
CA SER A 122 -9.65 -5.18 10.31
C SER A 122 -10.43 -4.85 9.04
N LEU A 123 -9.73 -4.85 7.90
CA LEU A 123 -10.33 -4.78 6.57
C LEU A 123 -10.37 -6.16 5.94
N ILE A 124 -11.55 -6.64 5.57
CA ILE A 124 -11.72 -7.96 4.96
C ILE A 124 -12.39 -7.80 3.59
N SER A 125 -11.71 -8.29 2.56
CA SER A 125 -12.24 -8.27 1.20
C SER A 125 -13.27 -9.40 0.97
N ASN A 126 -14.01 -9.32 -0.13
CA ASN A 126 -15.04 -10.28 -0.50
C ASN A 126 -14.51 -11.71 -0.74
N GLY A 127 -15.37 -12.69 -0.60
CA GLY A 127 -15.10 -14.09 -0.92
C GLY A 127 -14.39 -14.89 0.15
N CYS A 128 -14.11 -14.29 1.30
CA CYS A 128 -13.40 -14.99 2.38
C CYS A 128 -14.31 -15.95 3.16
N LYS A 129 -13.67 -16.94 3.79
CA LYS A 129 -14.29 -17.84 4.77
C LYS A 129 -13.53 -17.72 6.07
N ILE A 130 -14.19 -17.23 7.12
CA ILE A 130 -13.56 -16.89 8.40
C ILE A 130 -14.15 -17.77 9.50
N GLU A 131 -13.29 -18.60 10.13
CA GLU A 131 -13.63 -19.45 11.26
C GLU A 131 -12.71 -19.17 12.47
N GLY A 132 -11.72 -18.30 12.30
CA GLY A 132 -10.72 -17.93 13.31
C GLY A 132 -10.86 -16.51 13.81
N THR A 133 -9.82 -16.03 14.49
CA THR A 133 -9.70 -14.68 15.02
C THR A 133 -8.84 -13.80 14.11
N ILE A 134 -9.31 -12.61 13.78
CA ILE A 134 -8.57 -11.61 12.98
C ILE A 134 -8.60 -10.29 13.74
N GLU A 135 -7.42 -9.73 13.97
CA GLU A 135 -7.25 -8.47 14.69
C GLU A 135 -6.25 -7.57 13.96
N GLY A 136 -6.58 -6.28 13.80
CA GLY A 136 -5.67 -5.26 13.25
C GLY A 136 -5.11 -5.60 11.87
N SER A 137 -5.82 -6.34 11.03
CA SER A 137 -5.28 -6.95 9.82
C SER A 137 -6.02 -6.56 8.55
N VAL A 138 -5.32 -6.63 7.43
CA VAL A 138 -5.90 -6.44 6.09
C VAL A 138 -5.92 -7.79 5.37
N ILE A 139 -7.11 -8.26 5.01
CA ILE A 139 -7.32 -9.57 4.38
C ILE A 139 -7.82 -9.41 2.95
N GLY A 140 -7.04 -9.91 2.02
CA GLY A 140 -7.37 -9.95 0.59
C GLY A 140 -8.51 -10.88 0.24
N ARG A 141 -8.86 -10.91 -1.05
CA ARG A 141 -10.03 -11.68 -1.55
C ARG A 141 -9.82 -13.19 -1.45
N ALA A 142 -10.92 -13.92 -1.24
CA ALA A 142 -10.98 -15.38 -1.30
C ALA A 142 -10.04 -16.11 -0.34
N CYS A 143 -9.69 -15.48 0.79
CA CYS A 143 -8.89 -16.11 1.84
C CYS A 143 -9.72 -17.07 2.68
N ARG A 144 -9.05 -18.08 3.25
CA ARG A 144 -9.64 -19.04 4.20
C ARG A 144 -8.85 -19.01 5.50
N ILE A 145 -9.54 -18.66 6.58
CA ILE A 145 -8.97 -18.62 7.93
C ILE A 145 -9.63 -19.73 8.72
N GLY A 146 -8.88 -20.76 9.05
CA GLY A 146 -9.37 -21.98 9.69
C GLY A 146 -9.81 -21.78 11.14
N LYS A 147 -10.55 -22.74 11.63
CA LYS A 147 -11.10 -22.73 13.00
C LYS A 147 -9.98 -22.58 14.05
N GLY A 148 -10.12 -21.60 14.94
CA GLY A 148 -9.13 -21.33 15.99
C GLY A 148 -7.80 -20.74 15.49
N ALA A 149 -7.66 -20.45 14.20
CA ALA A 149 -6.51 -19.70 13.72
C ALA A 149 -6.55 -18.25 14.23
N VAL A 150 -5.38 -17.66 14.44
CA VAL A 150 -5.20 -16.28 14.89
C VAL A 150 -4.36 -15.51 13.88
N VAL A 151 -4.92 -14.42 13.37
CA VAL A 151 -4.26 -13.52 12.43
C VAL A 151 -4.22 -12.13 13.05
N LYS A 152 -3.03 -11.67 13.45
CA LYS A 152 -2.88 -10.40 14.15
C LYS A 152 -1.87 -9.50 13.47
N ASN A 153 -2.25 -8.23 13.27
CA ASN A 153 -1.40 -7.24 12.62
C ASN A 153 -0.77 -7.78 11.33
N CYS A 154 -1.55 -8.34 10.42
CA CYS A 154 -1.05 -8.95 9.19
C CYS A 154 -1.64 -8.30 7.95
N VAL A 155 -0.87 -8.32 6.86
CA VAL A 155 -1.34 -8.01 5.52
C VAL A 155 -1.37 -9.32 4.73
N VAL A 156 -2.55 -9.86 4.53
CA VAL A 156 -2.76 -11.15 3.84
C VAL A 156 -3.35 -10.89 2.47
N LEU A 157 -2.61 -11.23 1.42
CA LEU A 157 -3.07 -11.04 0.04
C LEU A 157 -4.07 -12.13 -0.38
N SER A 158 -4.55 -12.05 -1.63
CA SER A 158 -5.67 -12.89 -2.08
C SER A 158 -5.34 -14.38 -2.17
N ASN A 159 -6.36 -15.23 -1.95
CA ASN A 159 -6.32 -16.69 -2.09
C ASN A 159 -5.41 -17.42 -1.08
N VAL A 160 -5.09 -16.79 0.03
CA VAL A 160 -4.30 -17.41 1.12
C VAL A 160 -5.18 -18.36 1.91
N GLN A 161 -4.59 -19.48 2.36
CA GLN A 161 -5.22 -20.47 3.22
C GLN A 161 -4.40 -20.62 4.50
N ILE A 162 -5.03 -20.36 5.66
CA ILE A 162 -4.44 -20.53 6.97
C ILE A 162 -5.18 -21.68 7.65
N ALA A 163 -4.46 -22.74 7.97
CA ALA A 163 -5.02 -23.95 8.56
C ALA A 163 -5.57 -23.71 9.98
N PRO A 164 -6.44 -24.60 10.48
CA PRO A 164 -6.95 -24.49 11.84
C PRO A 164 -5.85 -24.45 12.91
N GLY A 165 -6.01 -23.54 13.89
CA GLY A 165 -5.10 -23.42 15.03
C GLY A 165 -3.76 -22.74 14.73
N VAL A 166 -3.50 -22.30 13.53
CA VAL A 166 -2.27 -21.57 13.17
C VAL A 166 -2.33 -20.12 13.69
N HIS A 167 -1.25 -19.64 14.27
CA HIS A 167 -1.09 -18.25 14.70
C HIS A 167 -0.06 -17.52 13.83
N ILE A 168 -0.47 -16.42 13.21
CA ILE A 168 0.44 -15.52 12.48
C ILE A 168 0.33 -14.11 13.02
N GLU A 169 1.48 -13.45 13.20
CA GLU A 169 1.53 -12.08 13.69
C GLU A 169 2.64 -11.29 12.99
N ASN A 170 2.34 -10.02 12.63
CA ASN A 170 3.25 -9.09 11.97
C ASN A 170 3.84 -9.65 10.66
N GLN A 171 2.96 -10.22 9.81
CA GLN A 171 3.35 -10.84 8.53
C GLN A 171 2.73 -10.13 7.34
N VAL A 172 3.50 -10.07 6.26
CA VAL A 172 2.97 -9.86 4.91
C VAL A 172 2.95 -11.22 4.21
N VAL A 173 1.76 -11.72 3.93
CA VAL A 173 1.53 -13.03 3.30
C VAL A 173 1.10 -12.81 1.87
N ASP A 174 1.91 -13.25 0.90
CA ASP A 174 1.62 -13.05 -0.52
C ASP A 174 0.54 -14.02 -1.02
N LYS A 175 0.13 -13.86 -2.26
CA LYS A 175 -1.00 -14.59 -2.86
C LYS A 175 -0.74 -16.10 -2.95
N TRP A 176 -1.81 -16.89 -2.76
CA TRP A 176 -1.82 -18.34 -2.95
C TRP A 176 -1.00 -19.13 -1.91
N VAL A 177 -0.53 -18.47 -0.87
CA VAL A 177 0.18 -19.14 0.24
C VAL A 177 -0.76 -20.09 0.99
N GLN A 178 -0.21 -21.23 1.41
CA GLN A 178 -0.86 -22.18 2.31
C GLN A 178 -0.03 -22.33 3.59
N ILE A 179 -0.56 -21.90 4.73
CA ILE A 179 0.09 -22.05 6.03
C ILE A 179 -0.59 -23.21 6.75
N LYS A 180 0.06 -24.38 6.76
CA LYS A 180 -0.54 -25.61 7.28
C LYS A 180 0.42 -26.55 8.01
N ASN A 181 1.72 -26.40 7.83
CA ASN A 181 2.74 -27.27 8.38
C ASN A 181 3.40 -26.70 9.64
N VAL A 182 3.05 -25.46 10.02
CA VAL A 182 3.58 -24.74 11.18
C VAL A 182 2.45 -24.33 12.11
N LYS A 183 2.76 -24.21 13.41
CA LYS A 183 1.78 -23.75 14.40
C LYS A 183 1.74 -22.24 14.52
N GLU A 184 2.89 -21.59 14.37
CA GLU A 184 3.01 -20.15 14.50
C GLU A 184 4.07 -19.56 13.57
N VAL A 185 3.85 -18.31 13.11
CA VAL A 185 4.80 -17.50 12.39
C VAL A 185 4.67 -16.06 12.89
N ILE A 186 5.58 -15.66 13.76
CA ILE A 186 5.54 -14.37 14.45
C ILE A 186 6.81 -13.60 14.10
N SER A 187 6.67 -12.32 13.75
CA SER A 187 7.78 -11.40 13.51
C SER A 187 7.68 -10.16 14.40
N ASP A 188 8.78 -9.42 14.50
CA ASP A 188 8.79 -8.12 15.14
C ASP A 188 8.01 -7.10 14.28
N PRO A 189 7.11 -6.28 14.85
CA PRO A 189 6.43 -5.23 14.11
C PRO A 189 7.38 -4.22 13.46
N ALA A 190 8.58 -4.02 14.01
CA ALA A 190 9.61 -3.18 13.41
C ALA A 190 10.29 -3.83 12.19
N GLN A 191 10.21 -5.16 12.07
CA GLN A 191 10.74 -5.97 10.97
C GLN A 191 9.71 -7.03 10.57
N PRO A 192 8.63 -6.64 9.86
CA PRO A 192 7.57 -7.56 9.47
C PRO A 192 8.12 -8.69 8.60
N GLY A 193 7.60 -9.89 8.81
CA GLY A 193 7.96 -11.06 8.01
C GLY A 193 7.31 -11.01 6.63
N TYR A 194 7.90 -11.75 5.68
CA TYR A 194 7.34 -11.91 4.34
C TYR A 194 7.30 -13.38 3.95
N ILE A 195 6.10 -13.87 3.65
CA ILE A 195 5.88 -15.21 3.12
C ILE A 195 5.61 -15.09 1.63
N ARG A 196 6.43 -15.77 0.84
CA ARG A 196 6.43 -15.62 -0.62
C ARG A 196 5.19 -16.23 -1.25
N ARG A 197 4.84 -15.71 -2.40
CA ARG A 197 3.77 -16.22 -3.22
C ARG A 197 3.93 -17.71 -3.52
N ASP A 198 2.80 -18.44 -3.47
CA ASP A 198 2.68 -19.88 -3.72
C ASP A 198 3.43 -20.79 -2.71
N ASP A 199 4.02 -20.23 -1.64
CA ASP A 199 4.67 -21.01 -0.59
C ASP A 199 3.67 -21.89 0.19
N ILE A 200 4.15 -23.06 0.59
CA ILE A 200 3.46 -24.00 1.48
C ILE A 200 4.33 -24.20 2.71
N ILE A 201 3.96 -23.62 3.84
CA ILE A 201 4.71 -23.68 5.08
C ILE A 201 3.89 -24.31 6.22
#